data_08a48273b4692e4c3d8fdbb371197752
#
_entry.id   08a48273b4692e4c3d8fdbb371197752
#
_cell.length_a   1.000
_cell.length_b   1.000
_cell.length_c   1.000
_cell.angle_alpha   90.00
_cell.angle_beta   90.00
_cell.angle_gamma   90.00
#
_symmetry.space_group_name_H-M   'P 1'
#
loop_
_entity.id
_entity.type
_entity.pdbx_description
1 polymer ?
#
loop_
_entity_poly.entity_id
_entity_poly.type
_entity_poly.pdbx_seq_one_letter_code
_entity_poly.pdbx_strand_id
1 'polypeptide(L)'
;MRIQQKMWDKVKHTNKDIYVSNPAHGGGMHNYGMAVDITLCTLKGDTLDMGTKIDYMGMAAHIDHEDRLVSEKKISPKARENRQLLRKVMRHGGFIPLRTEWWHFNKCSRATAKKYYKVIP
;
A
#
# COMPACT_ATOMS: atom_id res chain seq x y z
N MET A 1 12.40 0.97 12.67
CA MET A 1 12.76 -0.42 12.30
C MET A 1 12.30 -1.49 13.29
N ARG A 2 12.19 -1.21 14.60
CA ARG A 2 11.72 -2.22 15.60
C ARG A 2 10.31 -2.78 15.32
N ILE A 3 9.38 -1.92 14.90
CA ILE A 3 8.02 -2.35 14.52
C ILE A 3 8.06 -3.18 13.24
N GLN A 4 8.85 -2.76 12.26
CA GLN A 4 9.06 -3.49 11.01
C GLN A 4 9.61 -4.88 11.25
N GLN A 5 10.57 -5.04 12.18
CA GLN A 5 11.11 -6.35 12.55
C GLN A 5 10.03 -7.27 13.12
N LYS A 6 9.17 -6.74 14.01
CA LYS A 6 8.05 -7.51 14.56
C LYS A 6 7.04 -7.96 13.48
N MET A 7 6.77 -7.10 12.50
CA MET A 7 5.90 -7.44 11.38
C MET A 7 6.52 -8.51 10.49
N TRP A 8 7.81 -8.37 10.19
CA TRP A 8 8.55 -9.34 9.40
C TRP A 8 8.62 -10.71 10.08
N ASP A 9 8.90 -10.77 11.38
CA ASP A 9 8.97 -12.01 12.14
C ASP A 9 7.67 -12.81 12.12
N LYS A 10 6.52 -12.13 11.96
CA LYS A 10 5.22 -12.78 11.85
C LYS A 10 4.95 -13.41 10.48
N VAL A 11 5.54 -12.90 9.42
CA VAL A 11 5.21 -13.29 8.04
C VAL A 11 6.35 -13.95 7.29
N LYS A 12 7.61 -13.80 7.75
CA LYS A 12 8.75 -14.50 7.16
C LYS A 12 8.46 -16.00 7.12
N HIS A 13 8.81 -16.65 6.02
CA HIS A 13 8.50 -18.05 5.75
C HIS A 13 7.02 -18.35 5.48
N THR A 14 6.20 -17.33 5.23
CA THR A 14 4.81 -17.48 4.78
C THR A 14 4.63 -16.87 3.38
N ASN A 15 3.51 -17.16 2.72
CA ASN A 15 3.18 -16.51 1.46
C ASN A 15 2.80 -15.02 1.61
N LYS A 16 2.82 -14.49 2.82
CA LYS A 16 2.54 -13.08 3.14
C LYS A 16 3.81 -12.25 3.33
N ASP A 17 4.97 -12.84 3.22
CA ASP A 17 6.26 -12.13 3.33
C ASP A 17 6.44 -11.04 2.26
N ILE A 18 5.78 -11.18 1.10
CA ILE A 18 5.80 -10.16 0.03
C ILE A 18 5.15 -8.83 0.44
N TYR A 19 4.28 -8.84 1.48
CA TYR A 19 3.57 -7.63 1.94
C TYR A 19 4.30 -6.88 3.05
N VAL A 20 5.38 -7.45 3.58
CA VAL A 20 6.17 -6.84 4.66
C VAL A 20 7.64 -6.80 4.25
N SER A 21 8.21 -5.60 4.26
CA SER A 21 9.63 -5.44 3.87
C SER A 21 10.55 -6.05 4.91
N ASN A 22 11.55 -6.81 4.43
CA ASN A 22 12.57 -7.41 5.29
C ASN A 22 13.51 -6.33 5.86
N PRO A 23 13.59 -6.15 7.19
CA PRO A 23 14.47 -5.16 7.80
C PRO A 23 15.96 -5.37 7.50
N ALA A 24 16.40 -6.62 7.29
CA ALA A 24 17.78 -6.93 6.90
C ALA A 24 18.19 -6.30 5.57
N HIS A 25 17.23 -5.98 4.68
CA HIS A 25 17.44 -5.31 3.40
C HIS A 25 17.20 -3.79 3.48
N GLY A 26 17.18 -3.21 4.69
CA GLY A 26 17.00 -1.77 4.91
C GLY A 26 15.54 -1.34 5.15
N GLY A 27 14.61 -2.31 5.28
CA GLY A 27 13.18 -2.04 5.51
C GLY A 27 12.46 -1.52 4.28
N GLY A 28 11.26 -0.96 4.48
CA GLY A 28 10.39 -0.42 3.45
C GLY A 28 10.42 1.10 3.35
N MET A 29 9.65 1.65 2.40
CA MET A 29 9.58 3.09 2.13
C MET A 29 9.04 3.89 3.31
N HIS A 30 8.14 3.32 4.13
CA HIS A 30 7.68 3.96 5.38
C HIS A 30 8.83 4.20 6.36
N ASN A 31 9.82 3.32 6.38
CA ASN A 31 10.97 3.46 7.26
C ASN A 31 11.87 4.64 6.89
N TYR A 32 11.80 5.11 5.65
CA TYR A 32 12.47 6.34 5.18
C TYR A 32 11.59 7.58 5.29
N GLY A 33 10.34 7.46 5.76
CA GLY A 33 9.38 8.56 5.75
C GLY A 33 8.92 8.98 4.36
N MET A 34 9.09 8.12 3.35
CA MET A 34 8.81 8.41 1.94
C MET A 34 7.60 7.64 1.40
N ALA A 35 6.73 7.17 2.27
CA ALA A 35 5.48 6.53 1.90
C ALA A 35 4.35 6.92 2.86
N VAL A 36 3.13 6.90 2.32
CA VAL A 36 1.91 7.09 3.10
C VAL A 36 0.91 5.99 2.78
N ASP A 37 0.14 5.59 3.78
CA ASP A 37 -1.05 4.77 3.62
C ASP A 37 -2.28 5.67 3.80
N ILE A 38 -3.16 5.70 2.80
CA ILE A 38 -4.26 6.65 2.76
C ILE A 38 -5.52 6.01 2.16
N THR A 39 -6.67 6.47 2.57
CA THR A 39 -7.96 6.08 2.00
C THR A 39 -8.83 7.31 1.74
N LEU A 40 -10.02 7.07 1.21
CA LEU A 40 -11.04 8.10 1.00
C LEU A 40 -12.16 7.96 2.03
N CYS A 41 -12.66 9.08 2.48
CA CYS A 41 -13.86 9.13 3.32
C CYS A 41 -14.80 10.25 2.86
N THR A 42 -16.05 10.17 3.31
CA THR A 42 -17.02 11.26 3.13
C THR A 42 -16.68 12.45 4.04
N LEU A 43 -17.33 13.59 3.79
CA LEU A 43 -17.19 14.76 4.69
C LEU A 43 -17.67 14.49 6.12
N LYS A 44 -18.49 13.47 6.31
CA LYS A 44 -18.96 13.02 7.64
C LYS A 44 -17.99 12.06 8.32
N GLY A 45 -16.89 11.68 7.66
CA GLY A 45 -15.88 10.77 8.19
C GLY A 45 -16.14 9.29 7.93
N ASP A 46 -17.18 8.92 7.19
CA ASP A 46 -17.43 7.52 6.80
C ASP A 46 -16.47 7.10 5.70
N THR A 47 -15.83 5.94 5.85
CA THR A 47 -14.93 5.41 4.82
C THR A 47 -15.71 4.98 3.59
N LEU A 48 -15.16 5.26 2.40
CA LEU A 48 -15.71 4.72 1.16
C LEU A 48 -15.38 3.24 1.02
N ASP A 49 -16.19 2.52 0.24
CA ASP A 49 -15.90 1.14 -0.13
C ASP A 49 -14.62 1.09 -1.00
N MET A 50 -13.57 0.55 -0.47
CA MET A 50 -12.29 0.34 -1.16
C MET A 50 -12.04 -1.16 -1.45
N GLY A 51 -12.99 -2.03 -1.13
CA GLY A 51 -12.93 -3.46 -1.39
C GLY A 51 -12.26 -4.28 -0.29
N THR A 52 -11.23 -3.74 0.34
CA THR A 52 -10.57 -4.33 1.51
C THR A 52 -10.26 -3.24 2.53
N LYS A 53 -9.94 -3.66 3.75
CA LYS A 53 -9.32 -2.76 4.73
C LYS A 53 -7.87 -2.46 4.34
N ILE A 54 -7.34 -1.35 4.85
CA ILE A 54 -5.89 -1.08 4.85
C ILE A 54 -5.20 -2.24 5.59
N ASP A 55 -4.00 -2.59 5.13
CA ASP A 55 -3.18 -3.70 5.64
C ASP A 55 -3.72 -5.12 5.35
N TYR A 56 -4.76 -5.25 4.53
CA TYR A 56 -5.18 -6.56 4.05
C TYR A 56 -4.10 -7.21 3.18
N MET A 57 -3.58 -8.36 3.61
CA MET A 57 -2.52 -9.09 2.93
C MET A 57 -3.10 -10.17 2.01
N GLY A 58 -3.38 -9.83 0.76
CA GLY A 58 -3.92 -10.76 -0.22
C GLY A 58 -4.19 -10.11 -1.58
N MET A 59 -4.53 -10.92 -2.55
CA MET A 59 -4.76 -10.49 -3.95
C MET A 59 -5.84 -9.42 -4.08
N ALA A 60 -6.86 -9.43 -3.21
CA ALA A 60 -7.92 -8.43 -3.24
C ALA A 60 -7.44 -7.00 -2.95
N ALA A 61 -6.24 -6.82 -2.40
CA ALA A 61 -5.61 -5.51 -2.19
C ALA A 61 -4.80 -5.01 -3.40
N HIS A 62 -4.48 -5.88 -4.36
CA HIS A 62 -3.66 -5.55 -5.52
C HIS A 62 -4.40 -4.62 -6.50
N ILE A 63 -3.65 -3.79 -7.21
CA ILE A 63 -4.20 -2.83 -8.17
C ILE A 63 -3.99 -3.23 -9.63
N ASP A 64 -3.17 -4.22 -9.90
CA ASP A 64 -2.80 -4.64 -11.25
C ASP A 64 -3.84 -5.55 -11.93
N HIS A 65 -4.81 -6.09 -11.18
CA HIS A 65 -5.85 -6.99 -11.69
C HIS A 65 -7.25 -6.60 -11.18
N GLU A 66 -7.54 -5.32 -11.06
CA GLU A 66 -8.82 -4.85 -10.50
C GLU A 66 -10.03 -5.26 -11.32
N ASP A 67 -9.92 -5.33 -12.66
CA ASP A 67 -11.00 -5.81 -13.51
C ASP A 67 -11.36 -7.27 -13.23
N ARG A 68 -10.35 -8.10 -13.04
CA ARG A 68 -10.52 -9.51 -12.67
C ARG A 68 -11.13 -9.63 -11.27
N LEU A 69 -10.66 -8.83 -10.31
CA LEU A 69 -11.21 -8.82 -8.96
C LEU A 69 -12.70 -8.46 -8.95
N VAL A 70 -13.13 -7.53 -9.81
CA VAL A 70 -14.54 -7.20 -9.98
C VAL A 70 -15.31 -8.36 -10.61
N SER A 71 -14.81 -8.96 -11.71
CA SER A 71 -15.48 -10.06 -12.39
C SER A 71 -15.62 -11.31 -11.50
N GLU A 72 -14.65 -11.56 -10.63
CA GLU A 72 -14.68 -12.65 -9.65
C GLU A 72 -15.43 -12.27 -8.34
N LYS A 73 -16.04 -11.10 -8.29
CA LYS A 73 -16.78 -10.58 -7.12
C LYS A 73 -15.95 -10.50 -5.84
N LYS A 74 -14.63 -10.30 -5.97
CA LYS A 74 -13.72 -10.09 -4.85
C LYS A 74 -13.77 -8.66 -4.33
N ILE A 75 -14.00 -7.68 -5.21
CA ILE A 75 -14.29 -6.28 -4.89
C ILE A 75 -15.48 -5.81 -5.71
N SER A 76 -16.18 -4.78 -5.24
CA SER A 76 -17.28 -4.18 -5.98
C SER A 76 -16.78 -3.30 -7.13
N PRO A 77 -17.61 -3.05 -8.18
CA PRO A 77 -17.30 -2.04 -9.19
C PRO A 77 -17.05 -0.66 -8.58
N LYS A 78 -17.78 -0.32 -7.52
CA LYS A 78 -17.64 0.96 -6.81
C LYS A 78 -16.29 1.04 -6.08
N ALA A 79 -15.84 -0.04 -5.47
CA ALA A 79 -14.51 -0.10 -4.84
C ALA A 79 -13.41 0.16 -5.86
N ARG A 80 -13.49 -0.44 -7.04
CA ARG A 80 -12.54 -0.17 -8.13
C ARG A 80 -12.55 1.30 -8.52
N GLU A 81 -13.72 1.89 -8.73
CA GLU A 81 -13.88 3.31 -9.07
C GLU A 81 -13.24 4.21 -8.00
N ASN A 82 -13.51 3.93 -6.72
CA ASN A 82 -12.93 4.67 -5.60
C ASN A 82 -11.40 4.55 -5.54
N ARG A 83 -10.86 3.35 -5.77
CA ARG A 83 -9.40 3.15 -5.86
C ARG A 83 -8.78 3.94 -7.01
N GLN A 84 -9.42 3.95 -8.16
CA GLN A 84 -8.97 4.72 -9.33
C GLN A 84 -8.97 6.22 -9.06
N LEU A 85 -9.99 6.72 -8.37
CA LEU A 85 -10.05 8.12 -7.94
C LEU A 85 -8.90 8.45 -6.99
N LEU A 86 -8.67 7.63 -5.98
CA LEU A 86 -7.56 7.80 -5.04
C LEU A 86 -6.20 7.86 -5.77
N ARG A 87 -5.94 6.91 -6.66
CA ARG A 87 -4.70 6.89 -7.45
C ARG A 87 -4.53 8.13 -8.32
N LYS A 88 -5.59 8.55 -8.98
CA LYS A 88 -5.58 9.76 -9.83
C LYS A 88 -5.18 10.99 -9.02
N VAL A 89 -5.79 11.19 -7.86
CA VAL A 89 -5.49 12.32 -6.97
C VAL A 89 -4.05 12.24 -6.46
N MET A 90 -3.63 11.07 -6.00
CA MET A 90 -2.27 10.88 -5.46
C MET A 90 -1.18 11.03 -6.53
N ARG A 91 -1.39 10.52 -7.72
CA ARG A 91 -0.47 10.72 -8.86
C ARG A 91 -0.36 12.19 -9.25
N HIS A 92 -1.45 12.92 -9.19
CA HIS A 92 -1.46 14.37 -9.46
C HIS A 92 -0.61 15.13 -8.44
N GLY A 93 -0.54 14.64 -7.20
CA GLY A 93 0.35 15.15 -6.15
C GLY A 93 1.79 14.65 -6.23
N GLY A 94 2.14 13.87 -7.25
CA GLY A 94 3.50 13.35 -7.45
C GLY A 94 3.80 12.05 -6.70
N PHE A 95 2.78 11.35 -6.23
CA PHE A 95 2.95 10.05 -5.55
C PHE A 95 2.89 8.87 -6.52
N ILE A 96 3.55 7.78 -6.15
CA ILE A 96 3.69 6.57 -6.95
C ILE A 96 2.93 5.43 -6.24
N PRO A 97 1.91 4.82 -6.90
CA PRO A 97 1.17 3.71 -6.30
C PRO A 97 2.02 2.44 -6.19
N LEU A 98 1.65 1.56 -5.26
CA LEU A 98 2.25 0.24 -5.08
C LEU A 98 1.31 -0.83 -5.64
N ARG A 99 1.84 -1.74 -6.44
CA ARG A 99 1.08 -2.80 -7.13
C ARG A 99 0.25 -3.69 -6.18
N THR A 100 0.79 -3.99 -5.00
CA THR A 100 0.20 -4.96 -4.07
C THR A 100 -0.74 -4.36 -3.03
N GLU A 101 -0.84 -3.04 -2.96
CA GLU A 101 -1.56 -2.34 -1.90
C GLU A 101 -2.24 -1.08 -2.45
N TRP A 102 -3.57 -1.08 -2.53
CA TRP A 102 -4.32 0.05 -3.09
C TRP A 102 -4.18 1.35 -2.28
N TRP A 103 -3.85 1.27 -0.99
CA TRP A 103 -3.73 2.40 -0.06
C TRP A 103 -2.34 3.02 0.00
N HIS A 104 -1.31 2.30 -0.47
CA HIS A 104 0.09 2.69 -0.31
C HIS A 104 0.61 3.52 -1.48
N PHE A 105 1.25 4.64 -1.16
CA PHE A 105 1.85 5.53 -2.14
C PHE A 105 3.24 5.97 -1.70
N ASN A 106 4.20 5.83 -2.60
CA ASN A 106 5.58 6.27 -2.40
C ASN A 106 5.77 7.69 -2.94
N LYS A 107 6.61 8.49 -2.27
CA LYS A 107 6.99 9.83 -2.77
C LYS A 107 8.15 9.78 -3.75
N CYS A 108 8.99 8.77 -3.66
CA CYS A 108 10.14 8.57 -4.54
C CYS A 108 10.46 7.08 -4.71
N SER A 109 11.42 6.75 -5.57
CA SER A 109 11.91 5.37 -5.71
C SER A 109 12.70 4.92 -4.48
N ARG A 110 12.79 3.61 -4.27
CA ARG A 110 13.60 3.04 -3.20
C ARG A 110 15.08 3.41 -3.33
N ALA A 111 15.60 3.44 -4.54
CA ALA A 111 16.99 3.85 -4.81
C ALA A 111 17.22 5.30 -4.37
N THR A 112 16.30 6.21 -4.69
CA THR A 112 16.36 7.62 -4.26
C THR A 112 16.27 7.72 -2.73
N ALA A 113 15.37 6.98 -2.09
CA ALA A 113 15.23 6.99 -0.64
C ALA A 113 16.53 6.54 0.05
N LYS A 114 17.13 5.44 -0.41
CA LYS A 114 18.41 4.96 0.13
C LYS A 114 19.54 5.96 -0.05
N LYS A 115 19.57 6.68 -1.17
CA LYS A 115 20.65 7.62 -1.50
C LYS A 115 20.58 8.91 -0.67
N TYR A 116 19.38 9.45 -0.45
CA TYR A 116 19.19 10.80 0.09
C TYR A 116 18.59 10.86 1.49
N TYR A 117 18.00 9.78 2.00
CA TYR A 117 17.26 9.77 3.25
C TYR A 117 17.77 8.71 4.22
N LYS A 118 17.57 8.95 5.51
CA LYS A 118 17.93 8.02 6.57
C LYS A 118 16.69 7.23 7.03
N VAL A 119 16.91 5.99 7.41
CA VAL A 119 15.87 5.16 8.03
C VAL A 119 15.49 5.73 9.39
N ILE A 120 14.19 5.83 9.62
CA ILE A 120 13.62 6.19 10.94
C ILE A 120 13.82 5.01 11.89
N PRO A 121 14.43 5.22 13.06
CA PRO A 121 14.72 4.14 14.02
C PRO A 121 13.48 3.45 14.58
#